data_28d90dea9be47d0e83ae6a5474558a28
#
_entry.id   28d90dea9be47d0e83ae6a5474558a28
#
_cell.length_a   1.000
_cell.length_b   1.000
_cell.length_c   1.000
_cell.angle_alpha   90.00
_cell.angle_beta   90.00
_cell.angle_gamma   90.00
#
_symmetry.space_group_name_H-M   'P 1'
#
loop_
_entity.id
_entity.type
_entity.pdbx_description
1 polymer ?
#
loop_
_entity_poly.entity_id
_entity_poly.type
_entity_poly.pdbx_seq_one_letter_code
_entity_poly.pdbx_strand_id
1 'polypeptide(L)'
;VSKIPSDNEVLKKQYGVDHFIKGRKSDNFYYNLIFEPTCNIAGISSGFTGNGSKTVLPREAVVKIDMRLVPGQTPDKIYETLRRHLDNHGFEDAQLKHYGMVTPSRTPVDHPYVEVAAQALREGFHEEPVIFPGIGGVAPDFVFTGHLGVPSIVIPYAAADQKNHAPNESMVLDGFFKGLRTSA
;
A
#
# COMPACT_ATOMS: atom_id res chain seq x y z
N VAL A 1 2.77 16.66 -1.35
CA VAL A 1 1.70 16.25 -0.42
C VAL A 1 0.84 17.42 -0.01
N SER A 2 1.43 18.60 0.26
CA SER A 2 0.66 19.80 0.67
C SER A 2 -0.44 20.25 -0.31
N LYS A 3 -0.37 19.85 -1.57
CA LYS A 3 -1.39 20.12 -2.60
C LYS A 3 -2.46 19.02 -2.69
N ILE A 4 -2.31 17.92 -1.96
CA ILE A 4 -3.32 16.85 -1.93
C ILE A 4 -4.41 17.28 -0.94
N PRO A 5 -5.67 17.38 -1.37
CA PRO A 5 -6.78 17.66 -0.47
C PRO A 5 -6.83 16.59 0.62
N SER A 6 -6.60 16.97 1.86
CA SER A 6 -6.67 16.04 3.00
C SER A 6 -7.38 16.71 4.16
N ASP A 7 -8.55 16.20 4.48
CA ASP A 7 -9.25 16.48 5.71
C ASP A 7 -9.32 15.19 6.51
N ASN A 8 -8.60 15.15 7.61
CA ASN A 8 -8.53 13.97 8.46
C ASN A 8 -9.91 13.58 9.01
N GLU A 9 -10.79 14.52 9.28
CA GLU A 9 -12.13 14.23 9.79
C GLU A 9 -13.02 13.60 8.71
N VAL A 10 -12.91 14.09 7.47
CA VAL A 10 -13.59 13.47 6.33
C VAL A 10 -13.08 12.04 6.11
N LEU A 11 -11.77 11.85 6.14
CA LEU A 11 -11.16 10.53 5.96
C LEU A 11 -11.54 9.55 7.09
N LYS A 12 -11.54 9.99 8.35
CA LYS A 12 -11.99 9.17 9.47
C LYS A 12 -13.44 8.71 9.30
N LYS A 13 -14.31 9.63 8.90
CA LYS A 13 -15.72 9.30 8.62
C LYS A 13 -15.85 8.30 7.46
N GLN A 14 -15.09 8.50 6.40
CA GLN A 14 -15.10 7.61 5.23
C GLN A 14 -14.64 6.18 5.57
N TYR A 15 -13.59 6.06 6.40
CA TYR A 15 -13.06 4.76 6.83
C TYR A 15 -13.76 4.18 8.06
N GLY A 16 -14.68 4.91 8.69
CA GLY A 16 -15.39 4.45 9.88
C GLY A 16 -14.48 4.27 11.10
N VAL A 17 -13.49 5.14 11.28
CA VAL A 17 -12.53 5.10 12.39
C VAL A 17 -12.53 6.40 13.17
N ASP A 18 -12.35 6.31 14.49
CA ASP A 18 -12.30 7.49 15.37
C ASP A 18 -10.93 8.16 15.33
N HIS A 19 -9.86 7.39 15.07
CA HIS A 19 -8.50 7.91 15.04
C HIS A 19 -7.61 7.08 14.10
N PHE A 20 -6.57 7.70 13.57
CA PHE A 20 -5.49 7.03 12.87
C PHE A 20 -4.44 6.49 13.85
N ILE A 21 -3.55 5.62 13.36
CA ILE A 21 -2.47 5.05 14.17
C ILE A 21 -1.61 6.18 14.73
N LYS A 22 -1.43 6.14 16.07
CA LYS A 22 -0.59 7.12 16.79
C LYS A 22 0.90 6.90 16.54
N GLY A 23 1.70 7.93 16.81
CA GLY A 23 3.18 7.86 16.73
C GLY A 23 3.73 7.92 15.31
N ARG A 24 2.94 8.35 14.34
CA ARG A 24 3.41 8.61 12.98
C ARG A 24 4.14 9.96 12.91
N LYS A 25 4.98 10.13 11.86
CA LYS A 25 5.81 11.33 11.68
C LYS A 25 5.01 12.60 11.35
N SER A 26 3.81 12.47 10.86
CA SER A 26 2.97 13.57 10.45
C SER A 26 1.52 13.33 10.84
N ASP A 27 0.80 14.41 11.11
CA ASP A 27 -0.66 14.38 11.26
C ASP A 27 -1.38 14.30 9.91
N ASN A 28 -0.66 14.47 8.80
CA ASN A 28 -1.22 14.32 7.46
C ASN A 28 -1.29 12.85 7.07
N PHE A 29 -2.50 12.35 6.87
CA PHE A 29 -2.76 10.96 6.49
C PHE A 29 -1.99 10.53 5.24
N TYR A 30 -2.02 11.32 4.17
CA TYR A 30 -1.36 10.97 2.91
C TYR A 30 0.16 11.00 3.00
N TYR A 31 0.73 11.83 3.88
CA TYR A 31 2.17 11.79 4.12
C TYR A 31 2.57 10.43 4.68
N ASN A 32 1.88 9.97 5.71
CA ASN A 32 2.17 8.69 6.35
C ASN A 32 1.91 7.51 5.40
N LEU A 33 0.81 7.58 4.61
CA LEU A 33 0.47 6.54 3.64
C LEU A 33 1.53 6.36 2.55
N ILE A 34 2.14 7.45 2.08
CA ILE A 34 3.05 7.47 0.93
C ILE A 34 4.51 7.28 1.34
N PHE A 35 4.92 7.84 2.49
CA PHE A 35 6.33 7.95 2.86
C PHE A 35 6.75 7.14 4.08
N GLU A 36 5.82 6.52 4.78
CA GLU A 36 6.16 5.66 5.91
C GLU A 36 5.94 4.18 5.58
N PRO A 37 6.89 3.31 5.93
CA PRO A 37 6.70 1.88 5.81
C PRO A 37 5.68 1.39 6.83
N THR A 38 5.06 0.23 6.54
CA THR A 38 4.19 -0.44 7.49
C THR A 38 4.68 -1.84 7.80
N CYS A 39 4.33 -2.33 8.99
CA CYS A 39 4.52 -3.70 9.41
C CYS A 39 3.23 -4.17 10.06
N ASN A 40 2.45 -4.94 9.32
CA ASN A 40 1.13 -5.37 9.74
C ASN A 40 1.13 -6.87 10.04
N ILE A 41 0.59 -7.25 11.18
CA ILE A 41 0.31 -8.65 11.49
C ILE A 41 -0.97 -9.02 10.74
N ALA A 42 -0.81 -9.80 9.66
CA ALA A 42 -1.91 -10.20 8.79
C ALA A 42 -2.58 -11.50 9.24
N GLY A 43 -1.98 -12.22 10.19
CA GLY A 43 -2.58 -13.41 10.78
C GLY A 43 -1.72 -14.00 11.89
N ILE A 44 -2.38 -14.59 12.86
CA ILE A 44 -1.77 -15.36 13.95
C ILE A 44 -2.55 -16.64 14.10
N SER A 45 -1.86 -17.75 14.16
CA SER A 45 -2.48 -19.04 14.48
C SER A 45 -1.60 -19.86 15.44
N SER A 46 -2.21 -20.41 16.46
CA SER A 46 -1.55 -21.30 17.41
C SER A 46 -2.60 -22.06 18.21
N GLY A 47 -2.28 -23.26 18.67
CA GLY A 47 -3.11 -24.07 19.54
C GLY A 47 -4.38 -24.60 18.89
N PHE A 48 -5.37 -24.90 19.73
CA PHE A 48 -6.67 -25.40 19.29
C PHE A 48 -7.62 -24.23 18.98
N THR A 49 -8.08 -24.15 17.75
CA THR A 49 -8.97 -23.10 17.25
C THR A 49 -10.39 -23.58 16.93
N GLY A 50 -10.72 -24.84 17.26
CA GLY A 50 -12.06 -25.41 17.08
C GLY A 50 -13.02 -25.05 18.21
N ASN A 51 -14.26 -25.49 18.09
CA ASN A 51 -15.28 -25.31 19.15
C ASN A 51 -14.92 -26.08 20.40
N GLY A 52 -15.19 -25.48 21.59
CA GLY A 52 -14.90 -26.05 22.89
C GLY A 52 -13.50 -25.75 23.42
N SER A 53 -13.03 -26.48 24.42
CA SER A 53 -11.72 -26.32 25.02
C SER A 53 -10.88 -27.60 24.85
N LYS A 54 -9.58 -27.43 24.65
CA LYS A 54 -8.60 -28.51 24.59
C LYS A 54 -7.35 -28.09 25.36
N THR A 55 -7.08 -28.78 26.46
CA THR A 55 -5.91 -28.52 27.30
C THR A 55 -4.69 -29.24 26.73
N VAL A 56 -4.00 -28.55 25.80
CA VAL A 56 -2.80 -29.07 25.13
C VAL A 56 -1.85 -27.92 24.83
N LEU A 57 -0.57 -28.16 25.00
CA LEU A 57 0.46 -27.20 24.57
C LEU A 57 0.48 -27.14 23.04
N PRO A 58 0.47 -25.93 22.45
CA PRO A 58 0.62 -25.77 21.01
C PRO A 58 1.94 -26.37 20.51
N ARG A 59 1.89 -27.11 19.42
CA ARG A 59 3.08 -27.60 18.73
C ARG A 59 3.81 -26.48 18.02
N GLU A 60 3.06 -25.53 17.52
CA GLU A 60 3.59 -24.43 16.71
C GLU A 60 2.76 -23.15 16.88
N ALA A 61 3.38 -22.04 16.62
CA ALA A 61 2.74 -20.75 16.43
C ALA A 61 3.20 -20.16 15.09
N VAL A 62 2.27 -19.65 14.30
CA VAL A 62 2.56 -19.04 13.00
C VAL A 62 2.05 -17.62 13.01
N VAL A 63 2.93 -16.69 12.62
CA VAL A 63 2.59 -15.28 12.42
C VAL A 63 2.82 -14.94 10.95
N LYS A 64 1.83 -14.34 10.31
CA LYS A 64 1.95 -13.78 8.97
C LYS A 64 2.10 -12.28 9.06
N ILE A 65 3.14 -11.74 8.42
CA ILE A 65 3.46 -10.31 8.46
C ILE A 65 3.47 -9.79 7.02
N ASP A 66 2.78 -8.68 6.79
CA ASP A 66 2.86 -7.87 5.57
C ASP A 66 3.60 -6.57 5.88
N MET A 67 4.66 -6.31 5.12
CA MET A 67 5.47 -5.10 5.25
C MET A 67 5.38 -4.30 3.95
N ARG A 68 4.85 -3.07 4.03
CA ARG A 68 4.88 -2.14 2.91
C ARG A 68 6.14 -1.30 3.03
N LEU A 69 6.96 -1.35 1.99
CA LEU A 69 8.24 -0.66 1.94
C LEU A 69 8.12 0.67 1.21
N VAL A 70 9.04 1.58 1.50
CA VAL A 70 9.15 2.88 0.84
C VAL A 70 10.46 2.99 0.06
N PRO A 71 10.59 3.90 -0.91
CA PRO A 71 11.85 4.12 -1.61
C PRO A 71 13.03 4.34 -0.66
N GLY A 72 14.16 3.68 -0.95
CA GLY A 72 15.33 3.64 -0.08
C GLY A 72 15.41 2.39 0.82
N GLN A 73 14.36 1.60 0.90
CA GLN A 73 14.37 0.28 1.51
C GLN A 73 14.48 -0.81 0.45
N THR A 74 15.09 -1.93 0.80
CA THR A 74 15.11 -3.14 -0.05
C THR A 74 14.57 -4.33 0.71
N PRO A 75 13.83 -5.25 0.06
CA PRO A 75 13.27 -6.43 0.69
C PRO A 75 14.31 -7.25 1.47
N ASP A 76 15.49 -7.47 0.89
CA ASP A 76 16.56 -8.25 1.53
C ASP A 76 17.03 -7.61 2.85
N LYS A 77 17.31 -6.30 2.84
CA LYS A 77 17.70 -5.58 4.06
C LYS A 77 16.62 -5.61 5.14
N ILE A 78 15.36 -5.55 4.75
CA ILE A 78 14.24 -5.64 5.71
C ILE A 78 14.13 -7.06 6.27
N TYR A 79 14.31 -8.08 5.44
CA TYR A 79 14.34 -9.47 5.88
C TYR A 79 15.47 -9.72 6.88
N GLU A 80 16.69 -9.28 6.58
CA GLU A 80 17.85 -9.36 7.50
C GLU A 80 17.59 -8.59 8.80
N THR A 81 16.96 -7.42 8.70
CA THR A 81 16.62 -6.61 9.88
C THR A 81 15.58 -7.30 10.76
N LEU A 82 14.58 -7.94 10.17
CA LEU A 82 13.61 -8.74 10.90
C LEU A 82 14.28 -9.94 11.57
N ARG A 83 15.16 -10.66 10.87
CA ARG A 83 15.91 -11.77 11.46
C ARG A 83 16.69 -11.32 12.69
N ARG A 84 17.51 -10.28 12.54
CA ARG A 84 18.27 -9.70 13.64
C ARG A 84 17.39 -9.21 14.81
N HIS A 85 16.22 -8.64 14.49
CA HIS A 85 15.27 -8.22 15.52
C HIS A 85 14.79 -9.43 16.35
N LEU A 86 14.41 -10.52 15.69
CA LEU A 86 13.98 -11.75 16.37
C LEU A 86 15.10 -12.35 17.22
N ASP A 87 16.32 -12.44 16.69
CA ASP A 87 17.48 -12.95 17.42
C ASP A 87 17.77 -12.12 18.67
N ASN A 88 17.75 -10.81 18.56
CA ASN A 88 17.97 -9.89 19.69
C ASN A 88 16.88 -9.95 20.78
N HIS A 89 15.74 -10.59 20.50
CA HIS A 89 14.62 -10.72 21.43
C HIS A 89 14.39 -12.18 21.87
N GLY A 90 15.34 -13.07 21.65
CA GLY A 90 15.28 -14.47 22.11
C GLY A 90 14.41 -15.37 21.24
N PHE A 91 14.26 -15.05 19.95
CA PHE A 91 13.51 -15.85 18.98
C PHE A 91 14.43 -16.39 17.87
N GLU A 92 15.64 -16.83 18.23
CA GLU A 92 16.61 -17.38 17.29
C GLU A 92 16.08 -18.63 16.57
N ASP A 93 15.27 -19.43 17.27
CA ASP A 93 14.64 -20.64 16.74
C ASP A 93 13.49 -20.38 15.78
N ALA A 94 13.01 -19.13 15.69
CA ALA A 94 11.91 -18.79 14.79
C ALA A 94 12.35 -18.92 13.33
N GLN A 95 11.61 -19.71 12.56
CA GLN A 95 11.84 -19.89 11.14
C GLN A 95 11.17 -18.76 10.35
N LEU A 96 11.92 -18.05 9.55
CA LEU A 96 11.41 -17.05 8.61
C LEU A 96 11.23 -17.69 7.23
N LYS A 97 10.04 -17.48 6.66
CA LYS A 97 9.73 -17.84 5.28
C LYS A 97 9.15 -16.63 4.55
N HIS A 98 9.76 -16.23 3.45
CA HIS A 98 9.20 -15.17 2.61
C HIS A 98 8.33 -15.79 1.49
N TYR A 99 7.23 -15.10 1.16
CA TYR A 99 6.30 -15.49 0.11
C TYR A 99 6.35 -14.56 -1.10
N GLY A 100 6.86 -13.34 -0.92
CA GLY A 100 7.05 -12.37 -1.97
C GLY A 100 7.94 -11.24 -1.50
N MET A 101 8.75 -10.73 -2.41
CA MET A 101 9.63 -9.59 -2.20
C MET A 101 9.51 -8.67 -3.41
N VAL A 102 8.95 -7.48 -3.20
CA VAL A 102 8.80 -6.47 -4.25
C VAL A 102 9.56 -5.23 -3.84
N THR A 103 10.49 -4.81 -4.69
CA THR A 103 11.25 -3.59 -4.48
C THR A 103 10.36 -2.37 -4.68
N PRO A 104 10.37 -1.39 -3.76
CA PRO A 104 9.67 -0.12 -3.94
C PRO A 104 10.12 0.61 -5.19
N SER A 105 9.18 1.25 -5.83
CA SER A 105 9.40 2.01 -7.05
C SER A 105 8.72 3.37 -6.95
N ARG A 106 9.26 4.35 -7.65
CA ARG A 106 8.66 5.68 -7.77
C ARG A 106 9.20 6.41 -9.00
N THR A 107 8.30 7.02 -9.77
CA THR A 107 8.66 8.02 -10.76
C THR A 107 8.62 9.40 -10.11
N PRO A 108 9.64 10.27 -10.30
CA PRO A 108 9.60 11.65 -9.82
C PRO A 108 8.39 12.41 -10.36
N VAL A 109 7.75 13.24 -9.54
CA VAL A 109 6.55 13.99 -9.93
C VAL A 109 6.82 15.07 -10.97
N ASP A 110 8.07 15.48 -11.14
CA ASP A 110 8.56 16.43 -12.14
C ASP A 110 9.03 15.77 -13.46
N HIS A 111 8.85 14.45 -13.56
CA HIS A 111 9.18 13.73 -14.79
C HIS A 111 8.27 14.19 -15.95
N PRO A 112 8.79 14.45 -17.16
CA PRO A 112 8.00 15.00 -18.28
C PRO A 112 6.73 14.23 -18.61
N TYR A 113 6.75 12.91 -18.51
CA TYR A 113 5.56 12.08 -18.75
C TYR A 113 4.44 12.22 -17.71
N VAL A 114 4.74 12.78 -16.53
CA VAL A 114 3.69 13.10 -15.55
C VAL A 114 2.78 14.21 -16.11
N GLU A 115 3.34 15.21 -16.77
CA GLU A 115 2.54 16.25 -17.41
C GLU A 115 1.76 15.73 -18.62
N VAL A 116 2.32 14.82 -19.41
CA VAL A 116 1.57 14.14 -20.50
C VAL A 116 0.36 13.40 -19.95
N ALA A 117 0.53 12.62 -18.87
CA ALA A 117 -0.56 11.91 -18.22
C ALA A 117 -1.59 12.88 -17.61
N ALA A 118 -1.14 13.98 -17.00
CA ALA A 118 -2.02 15.01 -16.46
C ALA A 118 -2.84 15.68 -17.57
N GLN A 119 -2.26 15.95 -18.73
CA GLN A 119 -2.97 16.50 -19.87
C GLN A 119 -4.05 15.55 -20.40
N ALA A 120 -3.72 14.28 -20.57
CA ALA A 120 -4.71 13.26 -20.98
C ALA A 120 -5.89 13.16 -19.99
N LEU A 121 -5.60 13.26 -18.68
CA LEU A 121 -6.65 13.30 -17.66
C LEU A 121 -7.54 14.55 -17.75
N ARG A 122 -6.95 15.74 -17.97
CA ARG A 122 -7.75 16.97 -18.19
C ARG A 122 -8.69 16.83 -19.38
N GLU A 123 -8.20 16.23 -20.47
CA GLU A 123 -9.00 16.02 -21.69
C GLU A 123 -10.10 14.95 -21.49
N GLY A 124 -9.80 13.85 -20.79
CA GLY A 124 -10.75 12.77 -20.56
C GLY A 124 -11.79 13.07 -19.48
N PHE A 125 -11.40 13.76 -18.42
CA PHE A 125 -12.26 14.03 -17.26
C PHE A 125 -12.80 15.46 -17.20
N HIS A 126 -12.19 16.40 -17.94
CA HIS A 126 -12.51 17.85 -17.89
C HIS A 126 -12.30 18.47 -16.50
N GLU A 127 -11.37 17.92 -15.74
CA GLU A 127 -11.03 18.33 -14.38
C GLU A 127 -9.50 18.35 -14.18
N GLU A 128 -9.01 19.14 -13.24
CA GLU A 128 -7.59 19.18 -12.91
C GLU A 128 -7.21 17.95 -12.09
N PRO A 129 -6.25 17.10 -12.52
CA PRO A 129 -5.85 15.92 -11.79
C PRO A 129 -5.07 16.25 -10.52
N VAL A 130 -5.27 15.45 -9.49
CA VAL A 130 -4.44 15.49 -8.28
C VAL A 130 -3.28 14.52 -8.43
N ILE A 131 -2.06 15.05 -8.39
CA ILE A 131 -0.84 14.24 -8.55
C ILE A 131 -0.35 13.78 -7.18
N PHE A 132 -0.34 12.47 -6.98
CA PHE A 132 0.24 11.83 -5.79
C PHE A 132 1.68 11.41 -6.08
N PRO A 133 2.65 11.72 -5.20
CA PRO A 133 4.04 11.30 -5.38
C PRO A 133 4.29 9.81 -5.14
N GLY A 134 3.25 9.05 -4.79
CA GLY A 134 3.26 7.62 -4.59
C GLY A 134 1.91 7.12 -4.13
N ILE A 135 1.75 5.82 -4.08
CA ILE A 135 0.55 5.14 -3.56
C ILE A 135 0.92 4.26 -2.37
N GLY A 136 0.00 4.07 -1.43
CA GLY A 136 0.15 3.13 -0.32
C GLY A 136 -0.11 1.66 -0.70
N GLY A 137 0.01 1.32 -1.97
CA GLY A 137 -0.25 0.00 -2.54
C GLY A 137 0.98 -0.63 -3.17
N VAL A 138 0.81 -1.83 -3.73
CA VAL A 138 1.83 -2.54 -4.50
C VAL A 138 1.33 -2.73 -5.93
N ALA A 139 2.15 -2.31 -6.88
CA ALA A 139 2.00 -2.58 -8.29
C ALA A 139 3.34 -3.07 -8.85
N PRO A 140 3.39 -3.74 -10.01
CA PRO A 140 4.64 -4.26 -10.57
C PRO A 140 5.52 -3.17 -11.22
N ASP A 141 5.46 -1.95 -10.69
CA ASP A 141 6.13 -0.77 -11.26
C ASP A 141 7.65 -0.90 -11.32
N PHE A 142 8.24 -1.65 -10.38
CA PHE A 142 9.68 -1.87 -10.35
C PHE A 142 10.20 -2.57 -11.62
N VAL A 143 9.38 -3.38 -12.29
CA VAL A 143 9.75 -3.99 -13.57
C VAL A 143 10.04 -2.90 -14.60
N PHE A 144 9.23 -1.87 -14.65
CA PHE A 144 9.40 -0.76 -15.58
C PHE A 144 10.53 0.17 -15.13
N THR A 145 10.52 0.62 -13.90
CA THR A 145 11.47 1.62 -13.40
C THR A 145 12.84 1.05 -13.10
N GLY A 146 12.93 -0.17 -12.57
CA GLY A 146 14.18 -0.80 -12.15
C GLY A 146 14.84 -1.66 -13.23
N HIS A 147 14.06 -2.46 -13.97
CA HIS A 147 14.61 -3.34 -14.99
C HIS A 147 14.66 -2.70 -16.38
N LEU A 148 13.62 -1.99 -16.78
CA LEU A 148 13.56 -1.35 -18.09
C LEU A 148 14.08 0.09 -18.10
N GLY A 149 14.24 0.71 -16.92
CA GLY A 149 14.71 2.09 -16.80
C GLY A 149 13.74 3.13 -17.37
N VAL A 150 12.45 2.82 -17.46
CA VAL A 150 11.41 3.72 -17.96
C VAL A 150 10.48 4.16 -16.82
N PRO A 151 9.88 5.36 -16.91
CA PRO A 151 8.93 5.81 -15.89
C PRO A 151 7.67 4.95 -15.87
N SER A 152 7.08 4.79 -14.68
CA SER A 152 5.77 4.21 -14.48
C SER A 152 4.85 5.22 -13.81
N ILE A 153 3.70 5.48 -14.40
CA ILE A 153 2.69 6.42 -13.90
C ILE A 153 1.37 5.65 -13.78
N VAL A 154 0.89 5.53 -12.55
CA VAL A 154 -0.37 4.85 -12.27
C VAL A 154 -1.51 5.84 -12.39
N ILE A 155 -2.47 5.55 -13.27
CA ILE A 155 -3.70 6.33 -13.46
C ILE A 155 -4.87 5.47 -12.99
N PRO A 156 -5.38 5.65 -11.75
CA PRO A 156 -6.52 4.89 -11.27
C PRO A 156 -7.84 5.48 -11.82
N TYR A 157 -8.68 4.61 -12.34
CA TYR A 157 -10.04 4.96 -12.78
C TYR A 157 -11.10 4.49 -11.76
N ALA A 158 -10.66 3.92 -10.67
CA ALA A 158 -11.47 3.39 -9.61
C ALA A 158 -11.88 4.47 -8.62
N ALA A 159 -13.16 4.50 -8.22
CA ALA A 159 -13.63 5.36 -7.14
C ALA A 159 -13.26 4.77 -5.76
N ALA A 160 -13.10 5.65 -4.76
CA ALA A 160 -12.70 5.24 -3.42
C ALA A 160 -13.71 4.33 -2.70
N ASP A 161 -14.98 4.40 -3.09
CA ASP A 161 -16.12 3.69 -2.49
C ASP A 161 -16.54 2.42 -3.24
N GLN A 162 -15.82 2.04 -4.30
CA GLN A 162 -16.19 0.88 -5.13
C GLN A 162 -15.90 -0.48 -4.50
N LYS A 163 -15.42 -0.55 -3.27
CA LYS A 163 -15.16 -1.77 -2.51
C LYS A 163 -14.13 -2.70 -3.16
N ASN A 164 -13.03 -2.15 -3.65
CA ASN A 164 -11.95 -2.90 -4.27
C ASN A 164 -11.53 -4.12 -3.40
N HIS A 165 -11.41 -5.31 -3.99
CA HIS A 165 -11.13 -6.59 -3.34
C HIS A 165 -12.19 -7.06 -2.32
N ALA A 166 -13.41 -6.54 -2.37
CA ALA A 166 -14.48 -6.91 -1.44
C ALA A 166 -15.76 -7.37 -2.17
N PRO A 167 -16.68 -8.06 -1.48
CA PRO A 167 -17.98 -8.41 -2.06
C PRO A 167 -18.75 -7.16 -2.52
N ASN A 168 -19.45 -7.30 -3.65
CA ASN A 168 -20.19 -6.21 -4.31
C ASN A 168 -19.29 -5.07 -4.79
N GLU A 169 -18.09 -5.39 -5.26
CA GLU A 169 -17.25 -4.44 -5.97
C GLU A 169 -18.00 -3.85 -7.16
N SER A 170 -17.88 -2.55 -7.36
CA SER A 170 -18.64 -1.81 -8.37
C SER A 170 -17.75 -0.78 -9.08
N MET A 171 -18.20 -0.30 -10.22
CA MET A 171 -17.54 0.76 -10.96
C MET A 171 -18.56 1.81 -11.41
N VAL A 172 -18.17 3.07 -11.32
CA VAL A 172 -18.95 4.18 -11.86
C VAL A 172 -18.77 4.22 -13.38
N LEU A 173 -19.86 4.00 -14.16
CA LEU A 173 -19.78 3.92 -15.62
C LEU A 173 -19.25 5.20 -16.27
N ASP A 174 -19.61 6.38 -15.76
CA ASP A 174 -19.06 7.64 -16.25
C ASP A 174 -17.53 7.70 -16.10
N GLY A 175 -17.00 7.27 -14.95
CA GLY A 175 -15.56 7.14 -14.71
C GLY A 175 -14.89 6.15 -15.67
N PHE A 176 -15.55 5.03 -15.97
CA PHE A 176 -15.05 4.06 -16.95
C PHE A 176 -14.92 4.68 -18.35
N PHE A 177 -15.95 5.34 -18.84
CA PHE A 177 -15.91 5.97 -20.17
C PHE A 177 -14.93 7.14 -20.25
N LYS A 178 -14.79 7.94 -19.19
CA LYS A 178 -13.76 8.97 -19.09
C LYS A 178 -12.36 8.37 -19.10
N GLY A 179 -12.17 7.24 -18.38
CA GLY A 179 -10.93 6.49 -18.39
C GLY A 179 -10.54 5.97 -19.78
N LEU A 180 -11.50 5.45 -20.55
CA LEU A 180 -11.26 5.04 -21.93
C LEU A 180 -10.78 6.20 -22.81
N ARG A 181 -11.39 7.38 -22.69
CA ARG A 181 -10.96 8.58 -23.43
C ARG A 181 -9.56 9.04 -23.04
N THR A 182 -9.23 8.95 -21.74
CA THR A 182 -7.89 9.30 -21.24
C THR A 182 -6.81 8.36 -21.78
N SER A 183 -7.15 7.10 -22.03
CA SER A 183 -6.20 6.06 -22.48
C SER A 183 -6.06 5.96 -24.00
N ALA A 184 -6.91 6.62 -24.77
CA ALA A 184 -6.91 6.65 -26.22
C ALA A 184 -5.95 7.75 -26.77
#